data_f987154fa15d86b349ad59a79ec007c3
#
_entry.id   f987154fa15d86b349ad59a79ec007c3
#
_cell.length_a   1.000
_cell.length_b   1.000
_cell.length_c   1.000
_cell.angle_alpha   90.00
_cell.angle_beta   90.00
_cell.angle_gamma   90.00
#
_symmetry.space_group_name_H-M   'P 1'
#
loop_
_entity.id
_entity.type
_entity.pdbx_description
1 polymer ?
#
loop_
_entity_poly.entity_id
_entity_poly.type
_entity_poly.pdbx_seq_one_letter_code
_entity_poly.pdbx_strand_id
1 'polypeptide(L)'
;MSFVSLGLSLPLQQAAAARNYTEPTPVQAAAIPAVLAGRDMRAAAETGSGKTAAFALPLLQRLHERRSGGGHRVRTLVLVPTRELAAQIGDSFRAYGDFLPEQLRVSVVY
;
A
#
# COMPACT_ATOMS: atom_id res chain seq x y z
N MET A 1 16.30 5.07 9.87
CA MET A 1 15.61 4.70 8.62
C MET A 1 14.30 5.43 8.53
N SER A 2 14.00 6.01 7.39
CA SER A 2 12.78 6.82 7.19
C SER A 2 12.00 6.29 5.99
N PHE A 3 10.72 6.68 5.88
CA PHE A 3 9.94 6.34 4.69
C PHE A 3 10.54 6.93 3.41
N VAL A 4 11.18 8.09 3.52
CA VAL A 4 11.90 8.70 2.39
C VAL A 4 13.03 7.77 1.92
N SER A 5 13.82 7.26 2.84
CA SER A 5 14.95 6.39 2.49
C SER A 5 14.51 5.04 1.91
N LEU A 6 13.25 4.64 2.16
CA LEU A 6 12.69 3.42 1.58
C LEU A 6 12.18 3.62 0.15
N GLY A 7 12.08 4.86 -0.32
CA GLY A 7 11.67 5.16 -1.68
C GLY A 7 10.24 5.63 -1.84
N LEU A 8 9.49 5.87 -0.76
CA LEU A 8 8.12 6.36 -0.86
C LEU A 8 8.08 7.80 -1.34
N SER A 9 7.13 8.09 -2.22
CA SER A 9 6.85 9.44 -2.70
C SER A 9 6.21 10.28 -1.58
N LEU A 10 6.27 11.60 -1.74
CA LEU A 10 5.75 12.52 -0.72
C LEU A 10 4.27 12.28 -0.38
N PRO A 11 3.35 12.10 -1.35
CA PRO A 11 1.95 11.83 -0.99
C PRO A 11 1.78 10.61 -0.11
N LEU A 12 2.54 9.55 -0.35
CA LEU A 12 2.43 8.33 0.44
C LEU A 12 3.16 8.43 1.77
N GLN A 13 4.19 9.27 1.87
CA GLN A 13 4.76 9.64 3.16
C GLN A 13 3.72 10.36 4.02
N GLN A 14 2.94 11.25 3.42
CA GLN A 14 1.86 11.95 4.11
C GLN A 14 0.76 10.98 4.55
N ALA A 15 0.44 9.99 3.73
CA ALA A 15 -0.52 8.96 4.08
C ALA A 15 -0.05 8.16 5.31
N ALA A 16 1.22 7.81 5.38
CA ALA A 16 1.79 7.12 6.53
C ALA A 16 1.72 7.99 7.79
N ALA A 17 2.06 9.26 7.66
CA ALA A 17 2.01 10.21 8.78
C ALA A 17 0.59 10.37 9.32
N ALA A 18 -0.42 10.34 8.46
CA ALA A 18 -1.82 10.45 8.86
C ALA A 18 -2.27 9.28 9.74
N ARG A 19 -1.58 8.15 9.66
CA ARG A 19 -1.81 6.98 10.52
C ARG A 19 -0.83 6.92 11.70
N ASN A 20 -0.14 8.03 11.97
CA ASN A 20 0.86 8.14 13.04
C ASN A 20 2.08 7.23 12.84
N TYR A 21 2.36 6.80 11.63
CA TYR A 21 3.60 6.12 11.31
C TYR A 21 4.69 7.15 11.09
N THR A 22 5.47 7.42 12.12
CA THR A 22 6.57 8.40 12.05
C THR A 22 7.86 7.75 11.58
N GLU A 23 8.04 6.48 11.93
CA GLU A 23 9.19 5.69 11.49
C GLU A 23 8.70 4.34 10.96
N PRO A 24 9.37 3.75 9.95
CA PRO A 24 8.97 2.45 9.46
C PRO A 24 9.09 1.37 10.54
N THR A 25 8.05 0.52 10.62
CA THR A 25 8.14 -0.72 11.40
C THR A 25 9.10 -1.68 10.69
N PRO A 26 9.59 -2.75 11.37
CA PRO A 26 10.47 -3.72 10.70
C PRO A 26 9.86 -4.34 9.45
N VAL A 27 8.56 -4.66 9.46
CA VAL A 27 7.92 -5.24 8.28
C VAL A 27 7.81 -4.21 7.16
N GLN A 28 7.56 -2.95 7.48
CA GLN A 28 7.53 -1.88 6.49
C GLN A 28 8.90 -1.66 5.87
N ALA A 29 9.94 -1.61 6.69
CA ALA A 29 11.31 -1.41 6.22
C ALA A 29 11.76 -2.52 5.28
N ALA A 30 11.33 -3.75 5.52
CA ALA A 30 11.68 -4.88 4.67
C ALA A 30 10.82 -4.93 3.40
N ALA A 31 9.51 -4.70 3.52
CA ALA A 31 8.57 -4.92 2.42
C ALA A 31 8.53 -3.77 1.41
N ILE A 32 8.57 -2.52 1.87
CA ILE A 32 8.39 -1.37 0.98
C ILE A 32 9.41 -1.35 -0.17
N PRO A 33 10.73 -1.46 0.08
CA PRO A 33 11.69 -1.46 -1.03
C PRO A 33 11.50 -2.65 -1.97
N ALA A 34 11.17 -3.81 -1.43
CA ALA A 34 10.99 -5.02 -2.25
C ALA A 34 9.77 -4.92 -3.15
N VAL A 35 8.66 -4.41 -2.65
CA VAL A 35 7.44 -4.19 -3.46
C VAL A 35 7.69 -3.13 -4.52
N LEU A 36 8.37 -2.04 -4.17
CA LEU A 36 8.73 -0.99 -5.14
C LEU A 36 9.63 -1.54 -6.25
N ALA A 37 10.47 -2.50 -5.93
CA ALA A 37 11.32 -3.16 -6.93
C ALA A 37 10.58 -4.20 -7.77
N GLY A 38 9.30 -4.45 -7.49
CA GLY A 38 8.50 -5.40 -8.24
C GLY A 38 8.66 -6.85 -7.83
N ARG A 39 9.22 -7.10 -6.65
CA ARG A 39 9.42 -8.46 -6.14
C ARG A 39 8.17 -8.99 -5.48
N ASP A 40 7.97 -10.29 -5.63
CA ASP A 40 6.98 -10.99 -4.83
C ASP A 40 7.43 -11.08 -3.38
N MET A 41 6.50 -10.86 -2.47
CA MET A 41 6.80 -10.83 -1.05
C MET A 41 5.91 -11.79 -0.27
N ARG A 42 6.52 -12.49 0.67
CA ARG A 42 5.79 -13.15 1.75
C ARG A 42 6.20 -12.48 3.05
N ALA A 43 5.21 -11.99 3.78
CA ALA A 43 5.46 -11.37 5.07
C ALA A 43 4.52 -11.96 6.09
N ALA A 44 5.09 -12.39 7.22
CA ALA A 44 4.33 -12.80 8.38
C ALA A 44 4.60 -11.80 9.49
N ALA A 45 3.55 -11.16 9.97
CA ALA A 45 3.64 -10.18 11.03
C ALA A 45 2.36 -10.20 11.84
N GLU A 46 2.47 -9.81 13.09
CA GLU A 46 1.30 -9.72 13.95
C GLU A 46 0.38 -8.59 13.52
N THR A 47 -0.90 -8.76 13.77
CA THR A 47 -1.91 -7.74 13.54
C THR A 47 -1.53 -6.45 14.28
N GLY A 48 -1.63 -5.31 13.62
CA GLY A 48 -1.29 -4.03 14.22
C GLY A 48 0.15 -3.59 14.05
N SER A 49 0.99 -4.40 13.38
CA SER A 49 2.40 -4.09 13.16
C SER A 49 2.66 -3.21 11.93
N GLY A 50 1.61 -2.69 11.31
CA GLY A 50 1.74 -1.90 10.08
C GLY A 50 1.85 -2.75 8.82
N LYS A 51 1.45 -4.01 8.89
CA LYS A 51 1.56 -4.95 7.77
C LYS A 51 0.80 -4.50 6.53
N THR A 52 -0.41 -3.97 6.71
CA THR A 52 -1.21 -3.48 5.58
C THR A 52 -0.49 -2.35 4.87
N ALA A 53 0.02 -1.37 5.62
CA ALA A 53 0.77 -0.25 5.03
C ALA A 53 2.04 -0.72 4.34
N ALA A 54 2.67 -1.78 4.85
CA ALA A 54 3.91 -2.31 4.29
C ALA A 54 3.78 -2.72 2.83
N PHE A 55 2.61 -3.19 2.41
CA PHE A 55 2.38 -3.52 1.00
C PHE A 55 1.49 -2.51 0.30
N ALA A 56 0.52 -1.91 0.99
CA ALA A 56 -0.42 -0.99 0.36
C ALA A 56 0.27 0.28 -0.15
N LEU A 57 1.13 0.89 0.65
CA LEU A 57 1.80 2.13 0.26
C LEU A 57 2.66 1.93 -0.99
N PRO A 58 3.56 0.95 -1.07
CA PRO A 58 4.36 0.78 -2.28
C PRO A 58 3.55 0.29 -3.49
N LEU A 59 2.49 -0.50 -3.28
CA LEU A 59 1.63 -0.90 -4.39
C LEU A 59 0.92 0.30 -5.00
N LEU A 60 0.38 1.19 -4.17
CA LEU A 60 -0.27 2.41 -4.64
C LEU A 60 0.71 3.29 -5.40
N GLN A 61 1.95 3.41 -4.93
CA GLN A 61 2.97 4.17 -5.64
C GLN A 61 3.25 3.59 -7.03
N ARG A 62 3.41 2.28 -7.12
CA ARG A 62 3.63 1.62 -8.41
C ARG A 62 2.46 1.78 -9.36
N LEU A 63 1.24 1.63 -8.85
CA LEU A 63 0.04 1.82 -9.65
C LEU A 63 -0.06 3.25 -10.17
N HIS A 64 0.30 4.24 -9.36
CA HIS A 64 0.31 5.63 -9.75
C HIS A 64 1.39 5.94 -10.80
N GLU A 65 2.59 5.42 -10.59
CA GLU A 65 3.71 5.66 -11.50
C GLU A 65 3.55 4.96 -12.86
N ARG A 66 2.88 3.82 -12.88
CA ARG A 66 2.71 2.99 -14.08
C ARG A 66 1.34 3.12 -14.69
N ARG A 67 0.77 4.29 -14.65
CA ARG A 67 -0.55 4.49 -15.22
C ARG A 67 -0.50 4.29 -16.73
N SER A 68 -1.22 3.26 -17.20
CA SER A 68 -1.49 3.12 -18.62
C SER A 68 -2.71 3.98 -18.93
N GLY A 69 -2.60 4.85 -19.91
CA GLY A 69 -3.67 5.74 -20.29
C GLY A 69 -4.95 4.97 -20.64
N GLY A 70 -5.99 5.19 -19.90
CA GLY A 70 -7.35 4.83 -20.22
C GLY A 70 -7.66 3.35 -20.36
N GLY A 71 -8.26 2.76 -19.38
CA GLY A 71 -8.77 1.40 -19.42
C GLY A 71 -9.12 0.94 -18.01
N HIS A 72 -10.18 0.16 -17.92
CA HIS A 72 -10.64 -0.37 -16.65
C HIS A 72 -10.05 -1.76 -16.42
N ARG A 73 -8.71 -1.84 -16.37
CA ARG A 73 -8.03 -3.10 -16.13
C ARG A 73 -7.73 -3.28 -14.66
N VAL A 74 -7.93 -4.51 -14.17
CA VAL A 74 -7.42 -4.90 -12.86
C VAL A 74 -5.91 -5.00 -12.98
N ARG A 75 -5.21 -4.20 -12.19
CA ARG A 75 -3.73 -4.16 -12.19
C ARG A 75 -3.12 -4.80 -10.96
N THR A 76 -3.87 -4.91 -9.88
CA THR A 76 -3.42 -5.52 -8.64
C THR A 76 -4.57 -6.29 -8.02
N LEU A 77 -4.29 -7.49 -7.57
CA LEU A 77 -5.23 -8.33 -6.87
C LEU A 77 -4.64 -8.69 -5.51
N VAL A 78 -5.40 -8.43 -4.45
CA VAL A 78 -5.02 -8.77 -3.09
C VAL A 78 -6.00 -9.80 -2.56
N LEU A 79 -5.49 -10.96 -2.16
CA LEU A 79 -6.29 -12.05 -1.63
C LEU A 79 -6.16 -12.11 -0.10
N VAL A 80 -7.28 -12.24 0.57
CA VAL A 80 -7.34 -12.29 2.03
C VAL A 80 -8.31 -13.38 2.48
N PRO A 81 -8.15 -13.94 3.69
CA PRO A 81 -8.93 -15.10 4.10
C PRO A 81 -10.36 -14.81 4.58
N THR A 82 -10.68 -13.56 4.93
CA THR A 82 -12.00 -13.22 5.46
C THR A 82 -12.56 -11.98 4.80
N ARG A 83 -13.90 -11.86 4.83
CA ARG A 83 -14.61 -10.67 4.32
C ARG A 83 -14.28 -9.42 5.12
N GLU A 84 -14.21 -9.56 6.44
CA GLU A 84 -13.91 -8.45 7.34
C GLU A 84 -12.53 -7.88 7.04
N LEU A 85 -11.55 -8.74 6.83
CA LEU A 85 -10.20 -8.31 6.49
C LEU A 85 -10.16 -7.67 5.11
N ALA A 86 -10.91 -8.22 4.14
CA ALA A 86 -11.02 -7.63 2.81
C ALA A 86 -11.56 -6.21 2.87
N ALA A 87 -12.61 -5.98 3.67
CA ALA A 87 -13.19 -4.65 3.86
C ALA A 87 -12.18 -3.69 4.49
N GLN A 88 -11.47 -4.12 5.52
CA GLN A 88 -10.45 -3.30 6.20
C GLN A 88 -9.32 -2.92 5.26
N ILE A 89 -8.83 -3.86 4.47
CA ILE A 89 -7.75 -3.61 3.52
C ILE A 89 -8.22 -2.68 2.42
N GLY A 90 -9.44 -2.89 1.90
CA GLY A 90 -10.03 -1.99 0.91
C GLY A 90 -10.13 -0.56 1.41
N ASP A 91 -10.59 -0.38 2.65
CA ASP A 91 -10.66 0.94 3.28
C ASP A 91 -9.28 1.57 3.43
N SER A 92 -8.27 0.78 3.79
CA SER A 92 -6.89 1.26 3.91
C SER A 92 -6.34 1.72 2.55
N PHE A 93 -6.57 0.95 1.49
CA PHE A 93 -6.16 1.34 0.15
C PHE A 93 -6.81 2.65 -0.29
N ARG A 94 -8.11 2.82 -0.01
CA ARG A 94 -8.81 4.07 -0.34
C ARG A 94 -8.26 5.24 0.46
N ALA A 95 -8.06 5.05 1.77
CA ALA A 95 -7.56 6.12 2.63
C ALA A 95 -6.15 6.56 2.23
N TYR A 96 -5.25 5.62 1.98
CA TYR A 96 -3.90 5.95 1.52
C TYR A 96 -3.92 6.54 0.12
N GLY A 97 -4.76 5.99 -0.76
CA GLY A 97 -4.87 6.45 -2.14
C GLY A 97 -5.41 7.87 -2.28
N ASP A 98 -6.16 8.36 -1.29
CA ASP A 98 -6.67 9.73 -1.30
C ASP A 98 -5.57 10.79 -1.26
N PHE A 99 -4.37 10.42 -0.83
CA PHE A 99 -3.22 11.33 -0.84
C PHE A 99 -2.58 11.47 -2.21
N LEU A 100 -2.89 10.56 -3.13
CA LEU A 100 -2.37 10.63 -4.50
C LEU A 100 -3.15 11.67 -5.31
N PRO A 101 -2.49 12.34 -6.29
CA PRO A 101 -3.17 13.37 -7.10
C PRO A 101 -4.30 12.82 -7.96
N GLU A 102 -4.30 11.52 -8.24
CA GLU A 102 -5.38 10.90 -8.99
C GLU A 102 -5.90 9.70 -8.23
N GLN A 103 -7.22 9.54 -8.21
CA GLN A 103 -7.85 8.42 -7.53
C GLN A 103 -7.65 7.12 -8.31
N LEU A 104 -7.22 6.11 -7.59
CA LEU A 104 -7.20 4.74 -8.08
C LEU A 104 -8.49 4.05 -7.62
N ARG A 105 -9.02 3.20 -8.47
CA ARG A 105 -10.25 2.47 -8.14
C ARG A 105 -9.91 1.26 -7.27
N VAL A 106 -10.64 1.14 -6.18
CA VAL A 106 -10.55 -0.02 -5.28
C VAL A 106 -11.90 -0.69 -5.22
N SER A 107 -11.94 -1.98 -5.54
CA SER A 107 -13.16 -2.78 -5.42
C SER A 107 -12.90 -3.95 -4.48
N VAL A 108 -13.86 -4.18 -3.60
CA VAL A 108 -13.82 -5.32 -2.68
C VAL A 108 -14.84 -6.33 -3.15
N VAL A 109 -14.40 -7.57 -3.35
CA VAL A 109 -15.25 -8.66 -3.86
C VAL A 109 -15.23 -9.81 -2.85
N TYR A 110 -16.40 -10.31 -2.54
CA TYR A 110 -16.57 -11.41 -1.61
C TYR A 110 -16.84 -12.72 -2.33
#